data_f591c3bb7b9abf82e095f14be9a37b2e
#
_entry.id   f591c3bb7b9abf82e095f14be9a37b2e
#
_cell.length_a   1.000
_cell.length_b   1.000
_cell.length_c   1.000
_cell.angle_alpha   90.00
_cell.angle_beta   90.00
_cell.angle_gamma   90.00
#
_symmetry.space_group_name_H-M   'P 1'
#
loop_
_entity.id
_entity.type
_entity.pdbx_description
1 polymer ?
#
loop_
_entity_poly.entity_id
_entity_poly.type
_entity_poly.pdbx_seq_one_letter_code
_entity_poly.pdbx_strand_id
1 'polypeptide(L)'
;LNPSKLVDRIGKILTPILLTVIAILVIKAFITPMGSIGSVTEAYQSAPLFVGFLEGYKTMDAIASIVFGIVVITAIKDRGVTNPKSIAASCIKAGIVAAVGLGLVYVSLAYLGATSVETVGSLNNGGEILSKASAYLFGSLGNAVLGIAILFACLTTSVGLVSSCGEYFSNLIPKLSYKAVVIIVTLFS
;
A
#
# COMPACT_ATOMS: atom_id res chain seq x y z
N LEU A 1 -0.35 -25.11 -0.97
CA LEU A 1 0.22 -23.77 -1.01
C LEU A 1 0.80 -23.46 0.37
N ASN A 2 2.07 -23.07 0.41
CA ASN A 2 2.72 -22.65 1.66
C ASN A 2 2.62 -21.13 1.72
N PRO A 3 1.75 -20.54 2.59
CA PRO A 3 1.41 -19.12 2.55
C PRO A 3 2.62 -18.22 2.78
N SER A 4 3.51 -18.58 3.72
CA SER A 4 4.72 -17.81 4.01
C SER A 4 5.66 -17.70 2.81
N LYS A 5 5.83 -18.79 2.04
CA LYS A 5 6.66 -18.78 0.81
C LYS A 5 6.04 -17.98 -0.32
N LEU A 6 4.72 -17.94 -0.41
CA LEU A 6 4.01 -17.18 -1.44
C LEU A 6 4.11 -15.68 -1.17
N VAL A 7 3.87 -15.26 0.07
CA VAL A 7 4.04 -13.86 0.51
C VAL A 7 5.49 -13.40 0.36
N ASP A 8 6.47 -14.24 0.71
CA ASP A 8 7.89 -13.93 0.57
C ASP A 8 8.30 -13.74 -0.90
N ARG A 9 7.85 -14.61 -1.81
CA ARG A 9 8.15 -14.47 -3.25
C ARG A 9 7.49 -13.26 -3.88
N ILE A 10 6.22 -13.01 -3.57
CA ILE A 10 5.49 -11.84 -4.05
C ILE A 10 6.15 -10.57 -3.55
N GLY A 11 6.43 -10.49 -2.24
CA GLY A 11 7.10 -9.33 -1.64
C GLY A 11 8.48 -9.07 -2.24
N LYS A 12 9.28 -10.10 -2.55
CA LYS A 12 10.62 -9.93 -3.11
C LYS A 12 10.65 -9.44 -4.56
N ILE A 13 9.63 -9.71 -5.34
CA ILE A 13 9.62 -9.41 -6.79
C ILE A 13 8.68 -8.25 -7.07
N LEU A 14 7.41 -8.37 -6.67
CA LEU A 14 6.38 -7.39 -7.04
C LEU A 14 6.54 -6.06 -6.30
N THR A 15 6.90 -6.11 -5.01
CA THR A 15 7.06 -4.87 -4.22
C THR A 15 8.18 -3.97 -4.74
N PRO A 16 9.40 -4.45 -5.04
CA PRO A 16 10.43 -3.62 -5.65
C PRO A 16 10.02 -3.05 -7.02
N ILE A 17 9.33 -3.84 -7.85
CA ILE A 17 8.84 -3.38 -9.15
C ILE A 17 7.83 -2.24 -8.95
N LEU A 18 6.84 -2.43 -8.07
CA LEU A 18 5.82 -1.43 -7.77
C LEU A 18 6.44 -0.14 -7.24
N LEU A 19 7.34 -0.24 -6.25
CA LEU A 19 8.03 0.92 -5.68
C LEU A 19 8.88 1.65 -6.73
N THR A 20 9.52 0.92 -7.63
CA THR A 20 10.30 1.51 -8.73
C THR A 20 9.40 2.27 -9.69
N VAL A 21 8.25 1.71 -10.08
CA VAL A 21 7.29 2.39 -10.97
C VAL A 21 6.75 3.67 -10.31
N ILE A 22 6.35 3.60 -9.04
CA ILE A 22 5.88 4.78 -8.30
C ILE A 22 6.99 5.82 -8.19
N ALA A 23 8.22 5.40 -7.87
CA ALA A 23 9.37 6.31 -7.77
C ALA A 23 9.66 7.02 -9.10
N ILE A 24 9.65 6.30 -10.22
CA ILE A 24 9.83 6.89 -11.55
C ILE A 24 8.74 7.92 -11.85
N LEU A 25 7.48 7.59 -11.56
CA LEU A 25 6.35 8.50 -11.80
C LEU A 25 6.49 9.78 -10.95
N VAL A 26 6.82 9.62 -9.68
CA VAL A 26 7.00 10.74 -8.74
C VAL A 26 8.20 11.59 -9.13
N ILE A 27 9.35 11.00 -9.43
CA ILE A 27 10.56 11.73 -9.86
C ILE A 27 10.26 12.49 -11.13
N LYS A 28 9.55 11.90 -12.08
CA LYS A 28 9.16 12.58 -13.32
C LYS A 28 8.22 13.76 -13.04
N ALA A 29 7.26 13.60 -12.11
CA ALA A 29 6.38 14.69 -11.70
C ALA A 29 7.12 15.86 -11.04
N PHE A 30 8.19 15.58 -10.28
CA PHE A 30 9.07 16.63 -9.73
C PHE A 30 9.90 17.34 -10.80
N ILE A 31 10.41 16.61 -11.79
CA ILE A 31 11.24 17.18 -12.88
C ILE A 31 10.37 17.94 -13.89
N THR A 32 9.15 17.47 -14.12
CA THR A 32 8.22 18.07 -15.06
C THR A 32 6.93 18.42 -14.31
N PRO A 33 6.89 19.56 -13.59
CA PRO A 33 5.70 19.95 -12.84
C PRO A 33 4.50 20.06 -13.78
N MET A 34 3.35 19.49 -13.36
CA MET A 34 2.12 19.52 -14.14
C MET A 34 1.33 20.82 -13.98
N GLY A 35 1.64 21.58 -12.95
CA GLY A 35 1.02 22.88 -12.65
C GLY A 35 1.47 23.41 -11.30
N SER A 36 0.95 24.57 -10.92
CA SER A 36 1.13 25.13 -9.59
C SER A 36 0.26 24.40 -8.57
N ILE A 37 0.68 24.43 -7.30
CA ILE A 37 -0.16 23.94 -6.22
C ILE A 37 -1.39 24.85 -6.15
N GLY A 38 -2.57 24.27 -6.39
CA GLY A 38 -3.84 24.98 -6.40
C GLY A 38 -4.23 25.54 -5.02
N SER A 39 -5.31 26.33 -4.99
CA SER A 39 -5.86 26.86 -3.74
C SER A 39 -6.35 25.72 -2.85
N VAL A 40 -6.24 25.95 -1.53
CA VAL A 40 -6.71 24.98 -0.53
C VAL A 40 -8.21 24.80 -0.68
N THR A 41 -8.68 23.55 -0.76
CA THR A 41 -10.10 23.23 -0.83
C THR A 41 -10.81 23.60 0.47
N GLU A 42 -12.09 23.91 0.39
CA GLU A 42 -12.90 24.38 1.55
C GLU A 42 -12.80 23.44 2.76
N ALA A 43 -12.76 22.14 2.52
CA ALA A 43 -12.64 21.12 3.57
C ALA A 43 -11.37 21.28 4.43
N TYR A 44 -10.28 21.82 3.86
CA TYR A 44 -9.00 21.97 4.55
C TYR A 44 -8.71 23.38 5.05
N GLN A 45 -9.62 24.35 4.84
CA GLN A 45 -9.39 25.75 5.23
C GLN A 45 -9.44 25.97 6.75
N SER A 46 -10.32 25.30 7.46
CA SER A 46 -10.53 25.53 8.89
C SER A 46 -9.65 24.68 9.81
N ALA A 47 -9.40 23.42 9.46
CA ALA A 47 -8.68 22.47 10.31
C ALA A 47 -7.85 21.45 9.47
N PRO A 48 -6.84 21.89 8.71
CA PRO A 48 -6.15 21.04 7.74
C PRO A 48 -5.48 19.79 8.36
N LEU A 49 -4.89 19.92 9.54
CA LEU A 49 -4.27 18.79 10.25
C LEU A 49 -5.30 17.74 10.68
N PHE A 50 -6.44 18.17 11.20
CA PHE A 50 -7.48 17.24 11.65
C PHE A 50 -8.16 16.53 10.48
N VAL A 51 -8.46 17.26 9.41
CA VAL A 51 -9.04 16.68 8.18
C VAL A 51 -8.02 15.71 7.55
N GLY A 52 -6.76 16.11 7.42
CA GLY A 52 -5.71 15.24 6.90
C GLY A 52 -5.50 13.98 7.75
N PHE A 53 -5.58 14.09 9.08
CA PHE A 53 -5.54 12.93 9.97
C PHE A 53 -6.71 11.98 9.74
N LEU A 54 -7.92 12.50 9.61
CA LEU A 54 -9.11 11.67 9.33
C LEU A 54 -9.04 10.99 7.97
N GLU A 55 -8.59 11.70 6.93
CA GLU A 55 -8.38 11.11 5.60
C GLU A 55 -7.30 10.03 5.63
N GLY A 56 -6.18 10.27 6.33
CA GLY A 56 -5.15 9.26 6.56
C GLY A 56 -5.67 8.05 7.35
N TYR A 57 -6.55 8.25 8.33
CA TYR A 57 -7.16 7.13 9.06
C TYR A 57 -8.08 6.27 8.18
N LYS A 58 -8.76 6.88 7.21
CA LYS A 58 -9.63 6.17 6.24
C LYS A 58 -8.85 5.21 5.33
N THR A 59 -7.53 5.35 5.19
CA THR A 59 -6.70 4.38 4.44
C THR A 59 -6.63 3.01 5.13
N MET A 60 -7.08 2.92 6.39
CA MET A 60 -7.13 1.70 7.20
C MET A 60 -5.75 1.05 7.48
N ASP A 61 -4.65 1.72 7.22
CA ASP A 61 -3.31 1.17 7.42
C ASP A 61 -3.05 0.82 8.90
N ALA A 62 -3.59 1.62 9.83
CA ALA A 62 -3.46 1.34 11.26
C ALA A 62 -4.15 0.02 11.65
N ILE A 63 -5.32 -0.26 11.09
CA ILE A 63 -6.05 -1.53 11.32
C ILE A 63 -5.32 -2.68 10.62
N ALA A 64 -4.90 -2.47 9.37
CA ALA A 64 -4.16 -3.44 8.59
C ALA A 64 -2.83 -3.84 9.28
N SER A 65 -2.15 -2.91 9.96
CA SER A 65 -0.90 -3.19 10.67
C SER A 65 -1.05 -4.24 11.77
N ILE A 66 -2.22 -4.32 12.43
CA ILE A 66 -2.50 -5.32 13.46
C ILE A 66 -2.56 -6.72 12.81
N VAL A 67 -3.25 -6.83 11.68
CA VAL A 67 -3.40 -8.09 10.95
C VAL A 67 -2.06 -8.53 10.33
N PHE A 68 -1.37 -7.63 9.65
CA PHE A 68 -0.05 -7.92 9.06
C PHE A 68 1.04 -8.15 10.12
N GLY A 69 0.89 -7.61 11.33
CA GLY A 69 1.80 -7.85 12.44
C GLY A 69 1.97 -9.34 12.76
N ILE A 70 0.89 -10.13 12.63
CA ILE A 70 0.94 -11.59 12.83
C ILE A 70 1.85 -12.24 11.78
N VAL A 71 1.70 -11.86 10.51
CA VAL A 71 2.51 -12.39 9.40
C VAL A 71 3.99 -12.04 9.60
N VAL A 72 4.29 -10.82 10.03
CA VAL A 72 5.66 -10.38 10.32
C VAL A 72 6.26 -11.19 11.48
N ILE A 73 5.51 -11.39 12.56
CA ILE A 73 5.96 -12.21 13.70
C ILE A 73 6.23 -13.65 13.27
N THR A 74 5.33 -14.25 12.49
CA THR A 74 5.50 -15.60 11.96
C THR A 74 6.75 -15.70 11.08
N ALA A 75 6.94 -14.76 10.16
CA ALA A 75 8.11 -14.71 9.30
C ALA A 75 9.43 -14.55 10.07
N ILE A 76 9.43 -13.82 11.19
CA ILE A 76 10.60 -13.68 12.07
C ILE A 76 10.90 -15.00 12.79
N LYS A 77 9.86 -15.67 13.30
CA LYS A 77 9.99 -16.99 13.96
C LYS A 77 10.48 -18.07 13.00
N ASP A 78 9.98 -18.08 11.76
CA ASP A 78 10.40 -19.04 10.71
C ASP A 78 11.88 -18.88 10.34
N ARG A 79 12.47 -17.71 10.59
CA ARG A 79 13.90 -17.45 10.45
C ARG A 79 14.74 -17.90 11.66
N GLY A 80 14.12 -18.60 12.62
CA GLY A 80 14.79 -19.16 13.79
C GLY A 80 14.96 -18.20 14.97
N VAL A 81 14.32 -17.02 14.95
CA VAL A 81 14.35 -16.09 16.09
C VAL A 81 13.31 -16.52 17.12
N THR A 82 13.77 -17.04 18.27
CA THR A 82 12.89 -17.58 19.32
C THR A 82 12.75 -16.65 20.53
N ASN A 83 13.73 -15.77 20.75
CA ASN A 83 13.74 -14.88 21.92
C ASN A 83 12.67 -13.77 21.76
N PRO A 84 11.71 -13.63 22.70
CA PRO A 84 10.65 -12.62 22.62
C PRO A 84 11.13 -11.18 22.46
N LYS A 85 12.22 -10.81 23.15
CA LYS A 85 12.81 -9.45 23.04
C LYS A 85 13.38 -9.19 21.65
N SER A 86 14.02 -10.21 21.04
CA SER A 86 14.55 -10.11 19.68
C SER A 86 13.45 -10.04 18.63
N ILE A 87 12.33 -10.77 18.83
CA ILE A 87 11.15 -10.69 17.99
C ILE A 87 10.56 -9.28 18.05
N ALA A 88 10.33 -8.75 19.26
CA ALA A 88 9.78 -7.40 19.45
C ALA A 88 10.67 -6.33 18.80
N ALA A 89 11.99 -6.40 19.02
CA ALA A 89 12.94 -5.46 18.41
C ALA A 89 12.92 -5.52 16.87
N SER A 90 12.81 -6.72 16.30
CA SER A 90 12.71 -6.91 14.85
C SER A 90 11.39 -6.37 14.28
N CYS A 91 10.28 -6.58 14.99
CA CYS A 91 8.97 -6.01 14.63
C CYS A 91 8.99 -4.48 14.66
N ILE A 92 9.58 -3.87 15.69
CA ILE A 92 9.70 -2.41 15.79
C ILE A 92 10.52 -1.86 14.62
N LYS A 93 11.66 -2.47 14.30
CA LYS A 93 12.50 -2.06 13.16
C LYS A 93 11.73 -2.17 11.84
N ALA A 94 11.05 -3.29 11.61
CA ALA A 94 10.22 -3.49 10.43
C ALA A 94 9.10 -2.44 10.34
N GLY A 95 8.44 -2.15 11.46
CA GLY A 95 7.40 -1.12 11.56
C GLY A 95 7.91 0.28 11.22
N ILE A 96 9.09 0.66 11.73
CA ILE A 96 9.70 1.97 11.40
C ILE A 96 10.01 2.06 9.90
N VAL A 97 10.61 1.01 9.32
CA VAL A 97 10.90 0.99 7.87
C VAL A 97 9.62 1.09 7.05
N ALA A 98 8.57 0.36 7.44
CA ALA A 98 7.26 0.43 6.77
C ALA A 98 6.64 1.81 6.90
N ALA A 99 6.65 2.42 8.09
CA ALA A 99 6.07 3.75 8.33
C ALA A 99 6.79 4.83 7.51
N VAL A 100 8.12 4.81 7.45
CA VAL A 100 8.91 5.75 6.64
C VAL A 100 8.62 5.54 5.15
N GLY A 101 8.61 4.29 4.69
CA GLY A 101 8.32 3.96 3.29
C GLY A 101 6.92 4.40 2.86
N LEU A 102 5.89 4.08 3.65
CA LEU A 102 4.51 4.51 3.40
C LEU A 102 4.38 6.03 3.44
N GLY A 103 4.98 6.69 4.43
CA GLY A 103 4.96 8.14 4.54
C GLY A 103 5.55 8.83 3.30
N LEU A 104 6.69 8.33 2.80
CA LEU A 104 7.30 8.85 1.57
C LEU A 104 6.37 8.67 0.36
N VAL A 105 5.75 7.49 0.20
CA VAL A 105 4.81 7.23 -0.90
C VAL A 105 3.60 8.15 -0.80
N TYR A 106 2.97 8.27 0.37
CA TYR A 106 1.78 9.11 0.54
C TYR A 106 2.08 10.60 0.30
N VAL A 107 3.16 11.13 0.85
CA VAL A 107 3.57 12.52 0.62
C VAL A 107 3.84 12.76 -0.88
N SER A 108 4.48 11.82 -1.55
CA SER A 108 4.77 11.91 -2.97
C SER A 108 3.50 11.89 -3.83
N LEU A 109 2.54 11.02 -3.49
CA LEU A 109 1.25 10.96 -4.19
C LEU A 109 0.38 12.19 -3.90
N ALA A 110 0.43 12.73 -2.67
CA ALA A 110 -0.24 13.98 -2.33
C ALA A 110 0.33 15.17 -3.14
N TYR A 111 1.66 15.26 -3.27
CA TYR A 111 2.30 16.26 -4.11
C TYR A 111 1.87 16.14 -5.58
N LEU A 112 1.88 14.92 -6.12
CA LEU A 112 1.45 14.66 -7.49
C LEU A 112 -0.02 15.07 -7.68
N GLY A 113 -0.90 14.72 -6.74
CA GLY A 113 -2.31 15.12 -6.76
C GLY A 113 -2.46 16.65 -6.72
N ALA A 114 -1.76 17.33 -5.82
CA ALA A 114 -1.85 18.77 -5.65
C ALA A 114 -1.36 19.57 -6.89
N THR A 115 -0.33 19.07 -7.56
CA THR A 115 0.22 19.72 -8.77
C THR A 115 -0.49 19.33 -10.06
N SER A 116 -1.30 18.28 -10.06
CA SER A 116 -2.02 17.81 -11.25
C SER A 116 -3.32 18.55 -11.52
N VAL A 117 -3.90 19.22 -10.53
CA VAL A 117 -5.25 19.83 -10.61
C VAL A 117 -5.37 20.81 -11.77
N GLU A 118 -4.36 21.63 -12.02
CA GLU A 118 -4.35 22.63 -13.09
C GLU A 118 -4.40 21.98 -14.48
N THR A 119 -3.71 20.86 -14.66
CA THR A 119 -3.59 20.17 -15.96
C THR A 119 -4.68 19.12 -16.20
N VAL A 120 -5.08 18.41 -15.15
CA VAL A 120 -5.97 17.24 -15.23
C VAL A 120 -7.39 17.59 -14.78
N GLY A 121 -7.57 18.69 -14.07
CA GLY A 121 -8.82 19.11 -13.46
C GLY A 121 -9.09 18.42 -12.13
N SER A 122 -10.19 18.82 -11.48
CA SER A 122 -10.66 18.17 -10.25
C SER A 122 -11.39 16.89 -10.60
N LEU A 123 -10.90 15.76 -10.10
CA LEU A 123 -11.41 14.41 -10.35
C LEU A 123 -11.90 13.76 -9.05
N ASN A 124 -12.83 12.82 -9.18
CA ASN A 124 -13.51 12.23 -8.04
C ASN A 124 -12.76 11.06 -7.37
N ASN A 125 -11.76 10.49 -8.03
CA ASN A 125 -11.01 9.39 -7.45
C ASN A 125 -9.51 9.43 -7.81
N GLY A 126 -8.68 8.92 -6.89
CA GLY A 126 -7.22 8.92 -7.03
C GLY A 126 -6.69 8.08 -8.19
N GLY A 127 -7.38 7.02 -8.59
CA GLY A 127 -6.99 6.18 -9.72
C GLY A 127 -7.08 6.94 -11.04
N GLU A 128 -8.13 7.76 -11.21
CA GLU A 128 -8.31 8.60 -12.39
C GLU A 128 -7.26 9.72 -12.44
N ILE A 129 -6.94 10.32 -11.29
CA ILE A 129 -5.86 11.33 -11.18
C ILE A 129 -4.54 10.71 -11.62
N LEU A 130 -4.19 9.55 -11.06
CA LEU A 130 -2.94 8.85 -11.41
C LEU A 130 -2.89 8.46 -12.89
N SER A 131 -4.01 7.99 -13.48
CA SER A 131 -4.08 7.61 -14.88
C SER A 131 -3.83 8.81 -15.80
N LYS A 132 -4.52 9.93 -15.55
CA LYS A 132 -4.34 11.14 -16.36
C LYS A 132 -2.97 11.78 -16.16
N ALA A 133 -2.46 11.81 -14.92
CA ALA A 133 -1.11 12.29 -14.63
C ALA A 133 -0.05 11.42 -15.32
N SER A 134 -0.19 10.11 -15.28
CA SER A 134 0.71 9.18 -15.97
C SER A 134 0.68 9.35 -17.49
N ALA A 135 -0.52 9.53 -18.07
CA ALA A 135 -0.68 9.82 -19.49
C ALA A 135 -0.01 11.17 -19.89
N TYR A 136 -0.14 12.18 -19.06
CA TYR A 136 0.51 13.48 -19.28
C TYR A 136 2.04 13.38 -19.24
N LEU A 137 2.59 12.66 -18.23
CA LEU A 137 4.03 12.56 -18.01
C LEU A 137 4.76 11.64 -18.98
N PHE A 138 4.11 10.57 -19.45
CA PHE A 138 4.71 9.50 -20.23
C PHE A 138 3.95 9.13 -21.51
N GLY A 139 2.87 9.85 -21.83
CA GLY A 139 2.02 9.55 -22.98
C GLY A 139 1.28 8.21 -22.83
N SER A 140 1.02 7.56 -23.95
CA SER A 140 0.29 6.25 -23.97
C SER A 140 0.99 5.14 -23.21
N LEU A 141 2.32 5.14 -23.16
CA LEU A 141 3.11 4.17 -22.38
C LEU A 141 2.90 4.35 -20.87
N GLY A 142 2.63 5.56 -20.40
CA GLY A 142 2.36 5.84 -18.99
C GLY A 142 1.16 5.08 -18.47
N ASN A 143 0.07 5.06 -19.20
CA ASN A 143 -1.14 4.32 -18.81
C ASN A 143 -0.91 2.81 -18.77
N ALA A 144 -0.13 2.25 -19.70
CA ALA A 144 0.19 0.83 -19.71
C ALA A 144 1.04 0.45 -18.48
N VAL A 145 2.09 1.25 -18.19
CA VAL A 145 2.97 1.01 -17.03
C VAL A 145 2.21 1.18 -15.72
N LEU A 146 1.37 2.22 -15.60
CA LEU A 146 0.52 2.43 -14.43
C LEU A 146 -0.48 1.29 -14.26
N GLY A 147 -1.13 0.84 -15.36
CA GLY A 147 -2.07 -0.29 -15.30
C GLY A 147 -1.43 -1.57 -14.78
N ILE A 148 -0.21 -1.88 -15.23
CA ILE A 148 0.57 -3.01 -14.72
C ILE A 148 0.92 -2.81 -13.24
N ALA A 149 1.32 -1.60 -12.83
CA ALA A 149 1.62 -1.30 -11.44
C ALA A 149 0.39 -1.47 -10.53
N ILE A 150 -0.78 -0.97 -10.94
CA ILE A 150 -2.04 -1.12 -10.20
C ILE A 150 -2.42 -2.60 -10.10
N LEU A 151 -2.30 -3.37 -11.20
CA LEU A 151 -2.57 -4.80 -11.20
C LEU A 151 -1.68 -5.54 -10.20
N PHE A 152 -0.39 -5.23 -10.16
CA PHE A 152 0.53 -5.83 -9.20
C PHE A 152 0.25 -5.39 -7.76
N ALA A 153 -0.12 -4.12 -7.55
CA ALA A 153 -0.51 -3.62 -6.24
C ALA A 153 -1.76 -4.36 -5.72
N CYS A 154 -2.79 -4.48 -6.54
CA CYS A 154 -4.01 -5.22 -6.19
C CYS A 154 -3.72 -6.70 -5.90
N LEU A 155 -2.88 -7.34 -6.73
CA LEU A 155 -2.50 -8.75 -6.54
C LEU A 155 -1.75 -8.95 -5.22
N THR A 156 -0.75 -8.12 -4.93
CA THR A 156 0.03 -8.22 -3.67
C THR A 156 -0.85 -7.99 -2.46
N THR A 157 -1.73 -7.00 -2.50
CA THR A 157 -2.66 -6.69 -1.41
C THR A 157 -3.65 -7.83 -1.19
N SER A 158 -4.28 -8.34 -2.26
CA SER A 158 -5.24 -9.44 -2.17
C SER A 158 -4.59 -10.70 -1.58
N VAL A 159 -3.41 -11.08 -2.07
CA VAL A 159 -2.69 -12.25 -1.54
C VAL A 159 -2.28 -12.03 -0.08
N GLY A 160 -1.80 -10.83 0.26
CA GLY A 160 -1.42 -10.49 1.63
C GLY A 160 -2.61 -10.57 2.59
N LEU A 161 -3.74 -9.95 2.25
CA LEU A 161 -4.95 -9.94 3.09
C LEU A 161 -5.55 -11.34 3.24
N VAL A 162 -5.74 -12.08 2.15
CA VAL A 162 -6.30 -13.43 2.20
C VAL A 162 -5.41 -14.37 3.01
N SER A 163 -4.07 -14.27 2.84
CA SER A 163 -3.13 -15.08 3.63
C SER A 163 -3.17 -14.73 5.11
N SER A 164 -3.22 -13.45 5.45
CA SER A 164 -3.30 -12.97 6.84
C SER A 164 -4.60 -13.39 7.51
N CYS A 165 -5.74 -13.27 6.81
CA CYS A 165 -7.02 -13.78 7.29
C CYS A 165 -6.97 -15.30 7.48
N GLY A 166 -6.37 -16.03 6.53
CA GLY A 166 -6.18 -17.48 6.62
C GLY A 166 -5.42 -17.88 7.87
N GLU A 167 -4.30 -17.24 8.16
CA GLU A 167 -3.51 -17.51 9.37
C GLU A 167 -4.24 -17.11 10.65
N TYR A 168 -4.85 -15.94 10.67
CA TYR A 168 -5.57 -15.44 11.84
C TYR A 168 -6.73 -16.37 12.23
N PHE A 169 -7.64 -16.65 11.31
CA PHE A 169 -8.82 -17.44 11.61
C PHE A 169 -8.53 -18.94 11.84
N SER A 170 -7.51 -19.51 11.18
CA SER A 170 -7.10 -20.88 11.45
C SER A 170 -6.49 -21.05 12.86
N ASN A 171 -5.82 -20.01 13.37
CA ASN A 171 -5.32 -20.01 14.74
C ASN A 171 -6.43 -19.74 15.78
N LEU A 172 -7.40 -18.89 15.44
CA LEU A 172 -8.51 -18.54 16.33
C LEU A 172 -9.52 -19.67 16.46
N ILE A 173 -9.79 -20.39 15.37
CA ILE A 173 -10.79 -21.47 15.30
C ILE A 173 -10.09 -22.76 14.84
N PRO A 174 -9.59 -23.60 15.77
CA PRO A 174 -8.82 -24.80 15.44
C PRO A 174 -9.55 -25.83 14.56
N LYS A 175 -10.89 -25.74 14.48
CA LYS A 175 -11.71 -26.59 13.60
C LYS A 175 -11.70 -26.17 12.14
N LEU A 176 -11.29 -24.92 11.83
CA LEU A 176 -11.21 -24.40 10.48
C LEU A 176 -9.80 -24.53 9.93
N SER A 177 -9.66 -25.32 8.87
CA SER A 177 -8.37 -25.43 8.21
C SER A 177 -8.03 -24.12 7.46
N TYR A 178 -6.75 -23.79 7.38
CA TYR A 178 -6.26 -22.63 6.60
C TYR A 178 -6.87 -22.57 5.18
N LYS A 179 -6.93 -23.74 4.49
CA LYS A 179 -7.50 -23.83 3.14
C LYS A 179 -8.98 -23.45 3.10
N ALA A 180 -9.76 -23.89 4.09
CA ALA A 180 -11.19 -23.56 4.15
C ALA A 180 -11.39 -22.05 4.37
N VAL A 181 -10.63 -21.43 5.26
CA VAL A 181 -10.68 -19.98 5.49
C VAL A 181 -10.33 -19.21 4.22
N VAL A 182 -9.24 -19.58 3.56
CA VAL A 182 -8.82 -18.92 2.30
C VAL A 182 -9.90 -19.01 1.24
N ILE A 183 -10.53 -20.18 1.05
CA ILE A 183 -11.62 -20.34 0.07
C ILE A 183 -12.82 -19.46 0.45
N ILE A 184 -13.24 -19.49 1.72
CA ILE A 184 -14.35 -18.67 2.20
C ILE A 184 -14.07 -17.18 1.97
N VAL A 185 -12.94 -16.68 2.45
CA VAL A 185 -12.57 -15.26 2.29
C VAL A 185 -12.50 -14.86 0.83
N THR A 186 -11.92 -15.71 -0.05
CA THR A 186 -11.82 -15.41 -1.49
C THR A 186 -13.19 -15.41 -2.19
N LEU A 187 -14.15 -16.22 -1.74
CA LEU A 187 -15.48 -16.26 -2.33
C LEU A 187 -16.38 -15.10 -1.88
N PHE A 188 -16.13 -14.54 -0.69
CA PHE A 188 -16.92 -13.43 -0.13
C PHE A 188 -16.22 -12.06 -0.27
N SER A 189 -15.02 -12.00 -0.80
CA SER A 189 -14.28 -10.78 -1.13
C SER A 189 -14.59 -10.27 -2.53
#